data_b8ff07ab8787ad9157595a3fbf82b3e2
#
_entry.id   b8ff07ab8787ad9157595a3fbf82b3e2
#
_cell.length_a   1.000
_cell.length_b   1.000
_cell.length_c   1.000
_cell.angle_alpha   90.00
_cell.angle_beta   90.00
_cell.angle_gamma   90.00
#
_symmetry.space_group_name_H-M   'P 1'
#
loop_
_entity.id
_entity.type
_entity.pdbx_description
1 polymer ?
#
loop_
_entity_poly.entity_id
_entity_poly.type
_entity_poly.pdbx_seq_one_letter_code
_entity_poly.pdbx_strand_id
1 'polypeptide(L)'
;MNTSKSTATISLHKAYSTDGIELDSILYSPVKPTKKIIIHVHGKEGHFIQNHFVTTMGTMYPRLGYAFLTFNNRGHDYMADLLKKSSTGFTWEQGGSVFDILEHAKYDIEGVISYVHSLGYEEIILQGHSLGPHKICYYITHTEKHAVSKLILLTTADVQYQFDSSVPEWQKYTLVAKRMIDEGKGKDLMPIRLWSNCPVSAATFWNYTNPDTNCFVFNGTHPKMEYKNFSRITLPMLVVNPENDVATGIKQEHAMELIRKNSVSTDLTTRIIPDAVHNFLGKETLLTDTIIEWLGR
;
A
#
# COMPACT_ATOMS: atom_id res chain seq x y z
N MET A 1 6.92 28.11 29.96
CA MET A 1 7.08 27.15 28.89
C MET A 1 6.22 25.93 29.19
N ASN A 2 5.07 25.80 28.56
CA ASN A 2 4.20 24.64 28.76
C ASN A 2 4.82 23.47 27.95
N THR A 3 5.54 22.57 28.61
CA THR A 3 5.97 21.32 28.03
C THR A 3 4.71 20.48 27.81
N SER A 4 4.15 20.53 26.61
CA SER A 4 3.10 19.57 26.23
C SER A 4 3.68 18.17 26.42
N LYS A 5 3.16 17.43 27.41
CA LYS A 5 3.56 16.03 27.59
C LYS A 5 3.39 15.33 26.28
N SER A 6 4.44 14.70 25.77
CA SER A 6 4.38 13.86 24.57
C SER A 6 3.20 12.89 24.71
N THR A 7 2.35 12.84 23.72
CA THR A 7 1.17 11.96 23.69
C THR A 7 1.46 10.60 23.08
N ALA A 8 2.66 10.43 22.53
CA ALA A 8 3.13 9.20 21.90
C ALA A 8 4.62 8.96 22.17
N THR A 9 5.01 7.71 22.21
CA THR A 9 6.41 7.27 22.11
C THR A 9 6.70 6.81 20.70
N ILE A 10 7.93 7.04 20.23
CA ILE A 10 8.39 6.63 18.90
C ILE A 10 9.55 5.65 19.10
N SER A 11 9.48 4.51 18.45
CA SER A 11 10.54 3.50 18.50
C SER A 11 10.81 2.92 17.10
N LEU A 12 12.07 2.58 16.85
CA LEU A 12 12.52 1.91 15.64
C LEU A 12 12.46 0.40 15.83
N HIS A 13 11.99 -0.30 14.84
CA HIS A 13 11.81 -1.75 14.86
C HIS A 13 12.29 -2.40 13.57
N LYS A 14 12.59 -3.69 13.65
CA LYS A 14 12.88 -4.56 12.52
C LYS A 14 11.95 -5.76 12.59
N ALA A 15 11.00 -5.80 11.67
CA ALA A 15 10.17 -6.98 11.44
C ALA A 15 10.83 -7.86 10.35
N TYR A 16 10.35 -9.07 10.18
CA TYR A 16 10.75 -9.93 9.08
C TYR A 16 9.51 -10.38 8.32
N SER A 17 9.57 -10.32 6.99
CA SER A 17 8.58 -10.97 6.14
C SER A 17 8.57 -12.48 6.39
N THR A 18 7.50 -13.17 6.00
CA THR A 18 7.41 -14.62 6.19
C THR A 18 8.42 -15.42 5.37
N ASP A 19 8.99 -14.82 4.31
CA ASP A 19 10.09 -15.36 3.51
C ASP A 19 11.48 -14.82 3.90
N GLY A 20 11.56 -14.07 5.03
CA GLY A 20 12.80 -13.71 5.71
C GLY A 20 13.38 -12.32 5.39
N ILE A 21 12.76 -11.49 4.56
CA ILE A 21 13.23 -10.12 4.30
C ILE A 21 13.07 -9.26 5.56
N GLU A 22 14.14 -8.55 5.94
CA GLU A 22 14.12 -7.57 7.03
C GLU A 22 13.35 -6.31 6.58
N LEU A 23 12.42 -5.86 7.43
CA LEU A 23 11.51 -4.75 7.17
C LEU A 23 11.69 -3.69 8.25
N ASP A 24 12.42 -2.61 7.92
CA ASP A 24 12.59 -1.47 8.82
C ASP A 24 11.25 -0.79 9.09
N SER A 25 10.99 -0.46 10.35
CA SER A 25 9.71 0.06 10.80
C SER A 25 9.84 1.14 11.87
N ILE A 26 8.86 2.05 11.91
CA ILE A 26 8.65 2.99 13.01
C ILE A 26 7.31 2.69 13.66
N LEU A 27 7.31 2.58 14.99
CA LEU A 27 6.11 2.41 15.78
C LEU A 27 5.86 3.66 16.61
N TYR A 28 4.68 4.25 16.42
CA TYR A 28 4.14 5.32 17.27
C TYR A 28 3.14 4.69 18.24
N SER A 29 3.47 4.68 19.53
CA SER A 29 2.64 4.06 20.56
C SER A 29 2.02 5.11 21.48
N PRO A 30 0.73 4.98 21.87
CA PRO A 30 0.14 5.83 22.87
C PRO A 30 0.81 5.62 24.25
N VAL A 31 0.79 6.65 25.07
CA VAL A 31 1.32 6.56 26.47
C VAL A 31 0.55 5.53 27.28
N LYS A 32 -0.76 5.43 27.08
CA LYS A 32 -1.58 4.37 27.68
C LYS A 32 -1.51 3.12 26.81
N PRO A 33 -1.22 1.94 27.40
CA PRO A 33 -1.21 0.70 26.61
C PRO A 33 -2.51 0.48 25.83
N THR A 34 -2.38 -0.03 24.63
CA THR A 34 -3.51 -0.38 23.74
C THR A 34 -3.26 -1.71 23.05
N LYS A 35 -4.35 -2.38 22.67
CA LYS A 35 -4.32 -3.56 21.82
C LYS A 35 -4.63 -3.26 20.34
N LYS A 36 -4.86 -1.98 20.02
CA LYS A 36 -5.28 -1.53 18.69
C LYS A 36 -4.11 -0.94 17.93
N ILE A 37 -3.93 -1.37 16.69
CA ILE A 37 -2.86 -0.86 15.83
C ILE A 37 -3.34 -0.66 14.40
N ILE A 38 -2.86 0.44 13.79
CA ILE A 38 -2.99 0.70 12.35
C ILE A 38 -1.62 0.45 11.73
N ILE A 39 -1.57 -0.44 10.72
CA ILE A 39 -0.35 -0.74 9.96
C ILE A 39 -0.47 -0.07 8.60
N HIS A 40 0.51 0.78 8.26
CA HIS A 40 0.53 1.50 6.99
C HIS A 40 1.41 0.80 5.95
N VAL A 41 0.82 0.49 4.80
CA VAL A 41 1.47 -0.11 3.62
C VAL A 41 1.66 0.98 2.56
N HIS A 42 2.90 1.40 2.32
CA HIS A 42 3.20 2.41 1.32
C HIS A 42 3.03 1.90 -0.12
N GLY A 43 2.92 2.82 -1.07
CA GLY A 43 2.77 2.54 -2.49
C GLY A 43 4.07 2.16 -3.19
N LYS A 44 4.07 2.31 -4.52
CA LYS A 44 5.24 2.10 -5.38
C LYS A 44 6.28 3.18 -5.08
N GLU A 45 7.56 2.81 -5.05
CA GLU A 45 8.70 3.71 -4.82
C GLU A 45 8.68 4.43 -3.46
N GLY A 46 7.65 4.19 -2.63
CA GLY A 46 7.51 4.82 -1.33
C GLY A 46 8.49 4.27 -0.31
N HIS A 47 8.54 4.92 0.81
CA HIS A 47 9.17 4.39 2.03
C HIS A 47 8.37 4.84 3.26
N PHE A 48 8.68 4.25 4.39
CA PHE A 48 7.87 4.29 5.60
C PHE A 48 7.60 5.69 6.21
N ILE A 49 8.32 6.75 5.78
CA ILE A 49 8.11 8.14 6.24
C ILE A 49 8.01 9.16 5.08
N GLN A 50 7.92 8.72 3.83
CA GLN A 50 7.95 9.61 2.68
C GLN A 50 6.81 10.62 2.67
N ASN A 51 5.60 10.18 2.94
CA ASN A 51 4.43 11.04 2.89
C ASN A 51 4.27 11.83 4.21
N HIS A 52 4.05 13.13 4.11
CA HIS A 52 3.91 14.02 5.27
C HIS A 52 2.75 13.59 6.19
N PHE A 53 1.68 13.02 5.64
CA PHE A 53 0.55 12.52 6.45
C PHE A 53 0.96 11.40 7.42
N VAL A 54 2.02 10.64 7.15
CA VAL A 54 2.52 9.59 8.05
C VAL A 54 2.93 10.19 9.40
N THR A 55 3.66 11.31 9.38
CA THR A 55 4.06 12.01 10.62
C THR A 55 2.85 12.58 11.35
N THR A 56 1.90 13.15 10.61
CA THR A 56 0.64 13.68 11.19
C THR A 56 -0.16 12.56 11.86
N MET A 57 -0.37 11.44 11.17
CA MET A 57 -1.05 10.25 11.71
C MET A 57 -0.32 9.67 12.91
N GLY A 58 1.03 9.58 12.85
CA GLY A 58 1.87 9.11 13.95
C GLY A 58 1.74 9.94 15.23
N THR A 59 1.34 11.21 15.12
CA THR A 59 1.06 12.06 16.28
C THR A 59 -0.40 12.05 16.72
N MET A 60 -1.34 11.84 15.79
CA MET A 60 -2.77 11.96 16.05
C MET A 60 -3.43 10.63 16.48
N TYR A 61 -3.11 9.51 15.83
CA TYR A 61 -3.68 8.20 16.17
C TYR A 61 -3.39 7.77 17.63
N PRO A 62 -2.18 7.96 18.18
CA PRO A 62 -1.92 7.62 19.57
C PRO A 62 -2.78 8.37 20.59
N ARG A 63 -3.23 9.62 20.28
CA ARG A 63 -4.14 10.37 21.13
C ARG A 63 -5.52 9.73 21.29
N LEU A 64 -5.89 8.89 20.32
CA LEU A 64 -7.15 8.15 20.29
C LEU A 64 -7.01 6.69 20.76
N GLY A 65 -5.82 6.32 21.21
CA GLY A 65 -5.55 4.97 21.70
C GLY A 65 -5.25 3.96 20.60
N TYR A 66 -4.89 4.40 19.39
CA TYR A 66 -4.37 3.51 18.35
C TYR A 66 -2.85 3.64 18.29
N ALA A 67 -2.13 2.54 18.35
CA ALA A 67 -0.75 2.51 17.88
C ALA A 67 -0.73 2.65 16.35
N PHE A 68 0.37 3.16 15.80
CA PHE A 68 0.55 3.29 14.35
C PHE A 68 1.93 2.78 13.97
N LEU A 69 1.98 1.80 13.09
CA LEU A 69 3.22 1.26 12.54
C LEU A 69 3.29 1.54 11.05
N THR A 70 4.41 2.08 10.62
CA THR A 70 4.77 2.22 9.21
C THR A 70 6.07 1.49 8.95
N PHE A 71 6.19 0.83 7.80
CA PHE A 71 7.34 -0.02 7.49
C PHE A 71 7.74 0.07 6.01
N ASN A 72 9.01 -0.19 5.72
CA ASN A 72 9.49 -0.41 4.37
C ASN A 72 9.08 -1.80 3.89
N ASN A 73 8.12 -1.89 2.96
CA ASN A 73 7.92 -3.14 2.23
C ASN A 73 9.07 -3.36 1.22
N ARG A 74 9.27 -4.59 0.73
CA ARG A 74 10.39 -4.95 -0.17
C ARG A 74 10.49 -4.11 -1.44
N GLY A 75 9.42 -3.43 -1.84
CA GLY A 75 9.35 -2.54 -3.00
C GLY A 75 9.66 -1.07 -2.67
N HIS A 76 10.28 -0.77 -1.51
CA HIS A 76 10.62 0.59 -1.11
C HIS A 76 11.73 1.18 -1.99
N ASP A 77 11.71 2.48 -2.19
CA ASP A 77 12.64 3.21 -3.06
C ASP A 77 12.65 2.66 -4.51
N TYR A 78 13.55 3.14 -5.36
CA TYR A 78 13.71 2.57 -6.71
C TYR A 78 14.44 1.24 -6.67
N MET A 79 15.59 1.20 -6.00
CA MET A 79 16.43 0.01 -5.82
C MET A 79 16.93 -0.01 -4.38
N ALA A 80 16.91 -1.18 -3.76
CA ALA A 80 17.36 -1.41 -2.40
C ALA A 80 18.05 -2.76 -2.28
N ASP A 81 19.05 -2.84 -1.42
CA ASP A 81 19.61 -4.10 -0.96
C ASP A 81 18.82 -4.56 0.26
N LEU A 82 18.16 -5.69 0.14
CA LEU A 82 17.31 -6.27 1.17
C LEU A 82 18.08 -7.34 1.94
N LEU A 83 18.20 -7.19 3.26
CA LEU A 83 18.75 -8.24 4.11
C LEU A 83 17.72 -9.35 4.26
N LYS A 84 18.13 -10.58 3.93
CA LYS A 84 17.28 -11.76 4.07
C LYS A 84 17.86 -12.74 5.07
N LYS A 85 17.06 -13.11 6.06
CA LYS A 85 17.35 -14.12 7.06
C LYS A 85 16.92 -15.50 6.57
N SER A 86 17.76 -16.49 6.73
CA SER A 86 17.47 -17.90 6.46
C SER A 86 17.93 -18.78 7.63
N SER A 87 17.69 -20.08 7.55
CA SER A 87 18.19 -21.05 8.53
C SER A 87 19.72 -21.16 8.57
N THR A 88 20.40 -20.75 7.50
CA THR A 88 21.86 -20.82 7.36
C THR A 88 22.56 -19.48 7.57
N GLY A 89 21.83 -18.41 7.89
CA GLY A 89 22.39 -17.07 8.11
C GLY A 89 21.71 -15.98 7.32
N PHE A 90 22.45 -14.94 6.98
CA PHE A 90 21.95 -13.77 6.26
C PHE A 90 22.52 -13.68 4.85
N THR A 91 21.70 -13.26 3.91
CA THR A 91 22.08 -12.95 2.52
C THR A 91 21.51 -11.59 2.12
N TRP A 92 22.01 -11.02 1.04
CA TRP A 92 21.46 -9.80 0.45
C TRP A 92 20.70 -10.16 -0.83
N GLU A 93 19.52 -9.59 -1.00
CA GLU A 93 18.72 -9.69 -2.20
C GLU A 93 18.46 -8.29 -2.77
N GLN A 94 18.45 -8.18 -4.08
CA GLN A 94 18.10 -6.93 -4.75
C GLN A 94 16.59 -6.75 -4.74
N GLY A 95 16.13 -5.61 -4.22
CA GLY A 95 14.75 -5.20 -4.11
C GLY A 95 14.51 -3.77 -4.57
N GLY A 96 13.44 -3.17 -4.08
CA GLY A 96 12.94 -1.87 -4.51
C GLY A 96 11.89 -1.99 -5.61
N SER A 97 11.26 -0.87 -5.97
CA SER A 97 10.12 -0.84 -6.90
C SER A 97 10.45 -1.31 -8.31
N VAL A 98 11.72 -1.27 -8.70
CA VAL A 98 12.23 -1.80 -9.97
C VAL A 98 12.05 -3.31 -10.08
N PHE A 99 12.11 -4.01 -8.94
CA PHE A 99 12.04 -5.46 -8.84
C PHE A 99 10.80 -5.96 -8.08
N ASP A 100 9.87 -5.05 -7.76
CA ASP A 100 8.68 -5.36 -6.96
C ASP A 100 7.70 -6.27 -7.74
N ILE A 101 7.25 -7.33 -7.09
CA ILE A 101 6.20 -8.23 -7.55
C ILE A 101 5.05 -8.07 -6.57
N LEU A 102 3.87 -7.64 -7.04
CA LEU A 102 2.74 -7.28 -6.18
C LEU A 102 2.40 -8.39 -5.17
N GLU A 103 2.39 -9.63 -5.63
CA GLU A 103 2.01 -10.80 -4.84
C GLU A 103 2.95 -11.04 -3.65
N HIS A 104 4.20 -10.59 -3.75
CA HIS A 104 5.17 -10.71 -2.66
C HIS A 104 4.83 -9.81 -1.45
N ALA A 105 4.01 -8.78 -1.63
CA ALA A 105 3.51 -7.96 -0.53
C ALA A 105 2.78 -8.78 0.54
N LYS A 106 2.22 -9.95 0.17
CA LYS A 106 1.61 -10.88 1.12
C LYS A 106 2.59 -11.32 2.20
N TYR A 107 3.83 -11.62 1.83
CA TYR A 107 4.86 -12.05 2.79
C TYR A 107 5.25 -10.93 3.75
N ASP A 108 5.34 -9.69 3.25
CA ASP A 108 5.69 -8.53 4.05
C ASP A 108 4.58 -8.20 5.05
N ILE A 109 3.33 -8.11 4.58
CA ILE A 109 2.16 -7.79 5.41
C ILE A 109 1.96 -8.86 6.50
N GLU A 110 2.03 -10.14 6.16
CA GLU A 110 1.88 -11.23 7.11
C GLU A 110 3.00 -11.22 8.16
N GLY A 111 4.23 -10.95 7.73
CA GLY A 111 5.37 -10.83 8.65
C GLY A 111 5.20 -9.69 9.64
N VAL A 112 4.77 -8.51 9.18
CA VAL A 112 4.50 -7.36 10.06
C VAL A 112 3.33 -7.63 10.99
N ILE A 113 2.25 -8.28 10.52
CA ILE A 113 1.12 -8.67 11.38
C ILE A 113 1.58 -9.62 12.47
N SER A 114 2.35 -10.65 12.14
CA SER A 114 2.92 -11.60 13.11
C SER A 114 3.81 -10.86 14.13
N TYR A 115 4.60 -9.91 13.66
CA TYR A 115 5.45 -9.10 14.53
C TYR A 115 4.64 -8.26 15.52
N VAL A 116 3.62 -7.51 15.08
CA VAL A 116 2.81 -6.69 15.99
C VAL A 116 1.98 -7.54 16.96
N HIS A 117 1.55 -8.73 16.57
CA HIS A 117 0.97 -9.70 17.50
C HIS A 117 1.94 -10.10 18.61
N SER A 118 3.23 -10.29 18.29
CA SER A 118 4.25 -10.60 19.29
C SER A 118 4.48 -9.45 20.29
N LEU A 119 4.11 -8.21 19.91
CA LEU A 119 4.11 -7.05 20.77
C LEU A 119 2.81 -6.89 21.59
N GLY A 120 1.82 -7.77 21.40
CA GLY A 120 0.56 -7.79 22.16
C GLY A 120 -0.59 -7.01 21.52
N TYR A 121 -0.46 -6.58 20.25
CA TYR A 121 -1.58 -5.99 19.52
C TYR A 121 -2.53 -7.08 19.00
N GLU A 122 -3.85 -6.86 19.12
CA GLU A 122 -4.90 -7.85 18.79
C GLU A 122 -5.87 -7.31 17.72
N GLU A 123 -6.21 -6.02 17.75
CA GLU A 123 -7.08 -5.37 16.76
C GLU A 123 -6.22 -4.68 15.70
N ILE A 124 -6.15 -5.29 14.51
CA ILE A 124 -5.31 -4.83 13.41
C ILE A 124 -6.14 -4.18 12.33
N ILE A 125 -5.76 -2.96 11.95
CA ILE A 125 -6.31 -2.22 10.82
C ILE A 125 -5.21 -2.06 9.79
N LEU A 126 -5.46 -2.43 8.53
CA LEU A 126 -4.53 -2.15 7.44
C LEU A 126 -4.90 -0.85 6.77
N GLN A 127 -3.93 0.04 6.63
CA GLN A 127 -4.02 1.29 5.88
C GLN A 127 -3.05 1.25 4.71
N GLY A 128 -3.50 1.53 3.48
CA GLY A 128 -2.63 1.59 2.31
C GLY A 128 -2.74 2.91 1.57
N HIS A 129 -1.66 3.33 0.90
CA HIS A 129 -1.63 4.51 0.04
C HIS A 129 -1.14 4.15 -1.36
N SER A 130 -1.78 4.68 -2.41
CA SER A 130 -1.39 4.51 -3.82
C SER A 130 -1.42 3.03 -4.25
N LEU A 131 -0.29 2.38 -4.51
CA LEU A 131 -0.22 0.93 -4.76
C LEU A 131 -0.46 0.09 -3.46
N GLY A 132 -0.42 0.70 -2.27
CA GLY A 132 -0.70 0.04 -1.00
C GLY A 132 -2.09 -0.60 -0.92
N PRO A 133 -3.18 0.06 -1.34
CA PRO A 133 -4.50 -0.56 -1.48
C PRO A 133 -4.50 -1.84 -2.32
N HIS A 134 -3.77 -1.90 -3.43
CA HIS A 134 -3.65 -3.09 -4.27
C HIS A 134 -2.99 -4.26 -3.53
N LYS A 135 -1.87 -3.96 -2.83
CA LYS A 135 -1.16 -4.91 -1.96
C LYS A 135 -2.06 -5.46 -0.86
N ILE A 136 -2.84 -4.59 -0.21
CA ILE A 136 -3.80 -4.97 0.83
C ILE A 136 -4.93 -5.82 0.26
N CYS A 137 -5.53 -5.42 -0.86
CA CYS A 137 -6.61 -6.20 -1.51
C CYS A 137 -6.12 -7.60 -1.87
N TYR A 138 -4.89 -7.70 -2.41
CA TYR A 138 -4.29 -9.00 -2.70
C TYR A 138 -4.09 -9.83 -1.44
N TYR A 139 -3.49 -9.25 -0.39
CA TYR A 139 -3.27 -9.94 0.89
C TYR A 139 -4.56 -10.50 1.48
N ILE A 140 -5.59 -9.68 1.62
CA ILE A 140 -6.88 -10.07 2.22
C ILE A 140 -7.55 -11.22 1.46
N THR A 141 -7.49 -11.20 0.13
CA THR A 141 -8.19 -12.20 -0.70
C THR A 141 -7.40 -13.47 -0.95
N HIS A 142 -6.10 -13.50 -0.63
CA HIS A 142 -5.22 -14.66 -0.81
C HIS A 142 -4.63 -15.17 0.51
N THR A 143 -5.23 -14.76 1.64
CA THR A 143 -4.90 -15.25 2.98
C THR A 143 -6.18 -15.79 3.61
N GLU A 144 -6.26 -17.11 3.81
CA GLU A 144 -7.48 -17.78 4.31
C GLU A 144 -7.87 -17.33 5.72
N LYS A 145 -6.87 -17.08 6.57
CA LYS A 145 -7.08 -16.64 7.95
C LYS A 145 -6.18 -15.44 8.24
N HIS A 146 -6.74 -14.25 8.23
CA HIS A 146 -6.06 -13.02 8.62
C HIS A 146 -6.69 -12.40 9.86
N ALA A 147 -5.88 -11.70 10.65
CA ALA A 147 -6.31 -11.02 11.88
C ALA A 147 -6.80 -9.59 11.64
N VAL A 148 -6.97 -9.18 10.40
CA VAL A 148 -7.34 -7.80 10.03
C VAL A 148 -8.83 -7.59 10.26
N SER A 149 -9.16 -6.52 10.98
CA SER A 149 -10.54 -6.16 11.36
C SER A 149 -11.16 -5.09 10.45
N LYS A 150 -10.37 -4.15 9.93
CA LYS A 150 -10.83 -3.02 9.10
C LYS A 150 -9.77 -2.62 8.08
N LEU A 151 -10.20 -1.94 7.01
CA LEU A 151 -9.32 -1.41 5.98
C LEU A 151 -9.47 0.11 5.81
N ILE A 152 -8.35 0.80 5.54
CA ILE A 152 -8.30 2.21 5.14
C ILE A 152 -7.52 2.28 3.83
N LEU A 153 -8.20 2.60 2.75
CA LEU A 153 -7.64 2.63 1.40
C LEU A 153 -7.53 4.09 0.94
N LEU A 154 -6.30 4.58 0.88
CA LEU A 154 -5.98 5.97 0.52
C LEU A 154 -5.50 6.02 -0.93
N THR A 155 -6.10 6.88 -1.74
CA THR A 155 -5.68 7.10 -3.12
C THR A 155 -5.72 5.81 -3.94
N THR A 156 -6.92 5.36 -4.30
CA THR A 156 -7.15 4.13 -5.09
C THR A 156 -6.77 4.38 -6.55
N ALA A 157 -5.48 4.20 -6.87
CA ALA A 157 -4.94 4.46 -8.20
C ALA A 157 -5.49 3.50 -9.26
N ASP A 158 -5.84 4.01 -10.45
CA ASP A 158 -6.11 3.22 -11.64
C ASP A 158 -4.79 2.90 -12.36
N VAL A 159 -4.21 1.75 -12.05
CA VAL A 159 -2.89 1.35 -12.58
C VAL A 159 -2.95 1.16 -14.09
N GLN A 160 -4.07 0.66 -14.64
CA GLN A 160 -4.20 0.52 -16.08
C GLN A 160 -4.20 1.87 -16.78
N TYR A 161 -4.93 2.86 -16.26
CA TYR A 161 -4.89 4.23 -16.75
C TYR A 161 -3.48 4.82 -16.76
N GLN A 162 -2.69 4.54 -15.72
CA GLN A 162 -1.30 5.01 -15.68
C GLN A 162 -0.46 4.42 -16.81
N PHE A 163 -0.66 3.15 -17.17
CA PHE A 163 -0.02 2.58 -18.36
C PHE A 163 -0.54 3.22 -19.65
N ASP A 164 -1.85 3.35 -19.81
CA ASP A 164 -2.46 3.93 -21.03
C ASP A 164 -2.00 5.37 -21.26
N SER A 165 -1.80 6.15 -20.19
CA SER A 165 -1.44 7.57 -20.27
C SER A 165 0.07 7.83 -20.37
N SER A 166 0.92 6.93 -19.83
CA SER A 166 2.36 7.19 -19.66
C SER A 166 3.29 6.26 -20.44
N VAL A 167 2.80 5.10 -20.89
CA VAL A 167 3.61 4.12 -21.63
C VAL A 167 2.91 3.77 -22.94
N PRO A 168 3.11 4.55 -24.02
CA PRO A 168 2.50 4.25 -25.33
C PRO A 168 2.76 2.80 -25.76
N GLU A 169 1.71 2.12 -26.23
CA GLU A 169 1.77 0.72 -26.72
C GLU A 169 2.31 -0.27 -25.65
N TRP A 170 2.03 -0.04 -24.35
CA TRP A 170 2.52 -0.88 -23.27
C TRP A 170 2.25 -2.38 -23.48
N GLN A 171 1.19 -2.73 -24.19
CA GLN A 171 0.85 -4.13 -24.53
C GLN A 171 1.95 -4.81 -25.36
N LYS A 172 2.64 -4.07 -26.24
CA LYS A 172 3.79 -4.60 -27.00
C LYS A 172 4.95 -4.90 -26.06
N TYR A 173 5.20 -3.99 -25.09
CA TYR A 173 6.25 -4.18 -24.10
C TYR A 173 5.95 -5.33 -23.13
N THR A 174 4.68 -5.66 -22.89
CA THR A 174 4.31 -6.87 -22.14
C THR A 174 4.85 -8.13 -22.81
N LEU A 175 4.76 -8.23 -24.14
CA LEU A 175 5.33 -9.36 -24.88
C LEU A 175 6.87 -9.35 -24.88
N VAL A 176 7.48 -8.17 -24.89
CA VAL A 176 8.95 -8.04 -24.75
C VAL A 176 9.38 -8.53 -23.38
N ALA A 177 8.71 -8.09 -22.30
CA ALA A 177 8.99 -8.52 -20.94
C ALA A 177 8.88 -10.04 -20.79
N LYS A 178 7.81 -10.65 -21.34
CA LYS A 178 7.64 -12.11 -21.33
C LYS A 178 8.80 -12.83 -22.00
N ARG A 179 9.25 -12.36 -23.17
CA ARG A 179 10.41 -12.93 -23.88
C ARG A 179 11.68 -12.82 -23.04
N MET A 180 11.94 -11.64 -22.45
CA MET A 180 13.11 -11.45 -21.60
C MET A 180 13.10 -12.43 -20.41
N ILE A 181 11.94 -12.66 -19.80
CA ILE A 181 11.80 -13.64 -18.70
C ILE A 181 12.12 -15.06 -19.21
N ASP A 182 11.58 -15.46 -20.36
CA ASP A 182 11.80 -16.79 -20.95
C ASP A 182 13.29 -17.02 -21.32
N GLU A 183 14.03 -15.93 -21.59
CA GLU A 183 15.48 -15.93 -21.81
C GLU A 183 16.30 -15.87 -20.51
N GLY A 184 15.67 -15.92 -19.34
CA GLY A 184 16.36 -15.81 -18.03
C GLY A 184 16.75 -14.39 -17.65
N LYS A 185 16.28 -13.37 -18.33
CA LYS A 185 16.58 -11.94 -18.17
C LYS A 185 15.49 -11.19 -17.39
N GLY A 186 14.77 -11.85 -16.51
CA GLY A 186 13.64 -11.25 -15.77
C GLY A 186 14.04 -10.06 -14.90
N LYS A 187 15.29 -10.01 -14.42
CA LYS A 187 15.84 -8.89 -13.64
C LYS A 187 16.44 -7.76 -14.50
N ASP A 188 16.60 -7.95 -15.80
CA ASP A 188 17.11 -6.90 -16.68
C ASP A 188 16.05 -5.79 -16.83
N LEU A 189 16.53 -4.57 -17.03
CA LEU A 189 15.66 -3.41 -17.18
C LEU A 189 14.97 -3.41 -18.55
N MET A 190 13.70 -3.04 -18.55
CA MET A 190 12.96 -2.76 -19.77
C MET A 190 13.52 -1.50 -20.47
N PRO A 191 13.42 -1.41 -21.82
CA PRO A 191 13.84 -0.23 -22.58
C PRO A 191 12.84 0.94 -22.48
N ILE A 192 12.02 0.95 -21.45
CA ILE A 192 11.02 1.98 -21.16
C ILE A 192 11.08 2.35 -19.67
N ARG A 193 10.39 3.42 -19.33
CA ARG A 193 10.22 3.84 -17.95
C ARG A 193 8.74 3.97 -17.64
N LEU A 194 8.38 3.73 -16.39
CA LEU A 194 7.03 3.94 -15.88
C LEU A 194 6.84 5.42 -15.47
N TRP A 195 5.67 5.74 -14.93
CA TRP A 195 5.38 7.04 -14.32
C TRP A 195 6.51 7.45 -13.35
N SER A 196 6.65 8.75 -13.13
CA SER A 196 7.76 9.31 -12.35
C SER A 196 9.16 8.97 -12.90
N ASN A 197 9.25 8.61 -14.19
CA ASN A 197 10.50 8.22 -14.84
C ASN A 197 11.19 7.01 -14.18
N CYS A 198 10.42 6.13 -13.52
CA CYS A 198 10.94 4.97 -12.82
C CYS A 198 11.41 3.89 -13.78
N PRO A 199 12.65 3.38 -13.67
CA PRO A 199 13.06 2.15 -14.35
C PRO A 199 12.25 0.97 -13.84
N VAL A 200 12.14 -0.07 -14.63
CA VAL A 200 11.38 -1.28 -14.28
C VAL A 200 12.05 -2.52 -14.88
N SER A 201 12.12 -3.60 -14.10
CA SER A 201 12.63 -4.89 -14.62
C SER A 201 11.57 -5.57 -15.50
N ALA A 202 12.01 -6.50 -16.35
CA ALA A 202 11.11 -7.27 -17.18
C ALA A 202 10.09 -8.08 -16.34
N ALA A 203 10.53 -8.68 -15.23
CA ALA A 203 9.65 -9.42 -14.33
C ALA A 203 8.58 -8.53 -13.69
N THR A 204 8.96 -7.35 -13.19
CA THR A 204 8.03 -6.38 -12.61
C THR A 204 7.05 -5.85 -13.65
N PHE A 205 7.53 -5.50 -14.85
CA PHE A 205 6.67 -5.02 -15.92
C PHE A 205 5.66 -6.09 -16.34
N TRP A 206 6.10 -7.33 -16.52
CA TRP A 206 5.21 -8.46 -16.80
C TRP A 206 4.20 -8.67 -15.66
N ASN A 207 4.64 -8.63 -14.41
CA ASN A 207 3.75 -8.78 -13.27
C ASN A 207 2.62 -7.75 -13.28
N TYR A 208 2.91 -6.50 -13.66
CA TYR A 208 1.92 -5.42 -13.69
C TYR A 208 1.00 -5.47 -14.92
N THR A 209 1.40 -6.09 -16.04
CA THR A 209 0.74 -5.93 -17.33
C THR A 209 0.29 -7.25 -17.99
N ASN A 210 0.61 -8.41 -17.41
CA ASN A 210 0.15 -9.69 -17.98
C ASN A 210 -1.38 -9.81 -17.91
N PRO A 211 -2.01 -10.67 -18.73
CA PRO A 211 -3.47 -10.80 -18.79
C PRO A 211 -4.15 -11.17 -17.47
N ASP A 212 -3.43 -11.86 -16.58
CA ASP A 212 -3.94 -12.31 -15.29
C ASP A 212 -3.49 -11.43 -14.11
N THR A 213 -2.90 -10.25 -14.39
CA THR A 213 -2.33 -9.37 -13.37
C THR A 213 -3.29 -9.09 -12.21
N ASN A 214 -2.74 -9.05 -11.01
CA ASN A 214 -3.41 -8.58 -9.79
C ASN A 214 -3.27 -7.07 -9.58
N CYS A 215 -2.58 -6.34 -10.46
CA CYS A 215 -2.36 -4.91 -10.33
C CYS A 215 -3.53 -4.06 -10.81
N PHE A 216 -4.40 -4.58 -11.69
CA PHE A 216 -5.57 -3.85 -12.19
C PHE A 216 -6.78 -4.07 -11.27
N VAL A 217 -6.79 -3.33 -10.14
CA VAL A 217 -7.80 -3.47 -9.07
C VAL A 217 -8.89 -2.40 -9.19
N PHE A 218 -8.51 -1.13 -9.34
CA PHE A 218 -9.43 0.02 -9.39
C PHE A 218 -9.52 0.57 -10.82
N ASN A 219 -10.37 -0.05 -11.63
CA ASN A 219 -10.41 0.16 -13.09
C ASN A 219 -11.40 1.28 -13.47
N GLY A 220 -11.20 2.49 -12.98
CA GLY A 220 -12.09 3.63 -13.20
C GLY A 220 -12.28 3.99 -14.68
N THR A 221 -11.20 3.98 -15.46
CA THR A 221 -11.20 4.26 -16.90
C THR A 221 -11.69 3.07 -17.74
N HIS A 222 -11.75 1.88 -17.17
CA HIS A 222 -12.18 0.64 -17.79
C HIS A 222 -13.35 0.00 -17.01
N PRO A 223 -14.52 0.65 -16.89
CA PRO A 223 -15.59 0.27 -15.95
C PRO A 223 -16.27 -1.08 -16.28
N LYS A 224 -15.93 -1.71 -17.39
CA LYS A 224 -16.37 -3.07 -17.73
C LYS A 224 -15.44 -4.16 -17.18
N MET A 225 -14.26 -3.78 -16.71
CA MET A 225 -13.33 -4.73 -16.08
C MET A 225 -13.76 -4.97 -14.64
N GLU A 226 -13.53 -6.20 -14.19
CA GLU A 226 -13.72 -6.58 -12.80
C GLU A 226 -12.76 -5.80 -11.89
N TYR A 227 -13.25 -5.36 -10.73
CA TYR A 227 -12.42 -4.85 -9.62
C TYR A 227 -11.82 -6.04 -8.87
N LYS A 228 -10.89 -6.74 -9.52
CA LYS A 228 -10.24 -7.96 -8.99
C LYS A 228 -9.82 -7.77 -7.54
N ASN A 229 -9.92 -8.80 -6.74
CA ASN A 229 -9.61 -8.78 -5.33
C ASN A 229 -10.51 -7.84 -4.51
N PHE A 230 -10.65 -6.56 -4.87
CA PHE A 230 -11.50 -5.61 -4.14
C PHE A 230 -12.96 -6.09 -4.02
N SER A 231 -13.56 -6.57 -5.11
CA SER A 231 -14.95 -7.05 -5.15
C SER A 231 -15.22 -8.31 -4.29
N ARG A 232 -14.19 -8.86 -3.65
CA ARG A 232 -14.31 -10.04 -2.78
C ARG A 232 -14.16 -9.71 -1.29
N ILE A 233 -13.86 -8.45 -0.95
CA ILE A 233 -13.58 -8.02 0.43
C ILE A 233 -14.87 -7.66 1.13
N THR A 234 -15.15 -8.32 2.26
CA THR A 234 -16.35 -8.10 3.10
C THR A 234 -16.06 -7.24 4.35
N LEU A 235 -14.80 -6.97 4.66
CA LEU A 235 -14.39 -6.21 5.83
C LEU A 235 -14.95 -4.77 5.82
N PRO A 236 -15.24 -4.18 6.99
CA PRO A 236 -15.46 -2.75 7.11
C PRO A 236 -14.33 -1.96 6.47
N MET A 237 -14.65 -0.98 5.63
CA MET A 237 -13.62 -0.21 4.95
C MET A 237 -13.96 1.26 4.75
N LEU A 238 -12.92 2.08 4.84
CA LEU A 238 -12.92 3.48 4.45
C LEU A 238 -12.06 3.64 3.19
N VAL A 239 -12.63 4.22 2.14
CA VAL A 239 -11.89 4.63 0.94
C VAL A 239 -11.81 6.15 0.90
N VAL A 240 -10.60 6.71 0.82
CA VAL A 240 -10.38 8.16 0.77
C VAL A 240 -9.51 8.50 -0.44
N ASN A 241 -10.05 9.26 -1.37
CA ASN A 241 -9.27 9.77 -2.51
C ASN A 241 -9.09 11.29 -2.43
N PRO A 242 -7.98 11.82 -2.95
CA PRO A 242 -7.82 13.25 -3.15
C PRO A 242 -8.64 13.70 -4.38
N GLU A 243 -9.16 14.91 -4.35
CA GLU A 243 -9.97 15.45 -5.47
C GLU A 243 -9.15 15.53 -6.77
N ASN A 244 -7.88 15.94 -6.68
CA ASN A 244 -7.02 16.19 -7.83
C ASN A 244 -5.96 15.07 -7.99
N ASP A 245 -6.42 13.82 -8.16
CA ASP A 245 -5.52 12.68 -8.33
C ASP A 245 -5.12 12.47 -9.79
N VAL A 246 -3.83 12.54 -10.06
CA VAL A 246 -3.25 12.27 -11.38
C VAL A 246 -3.25 10.78 -11.75
N ALA A 247 -3.51 9.91 -10.79
CA ALA A 247 -3.43 8.45 -10.97
C ALA A 247 -4.79 7.78 -11.24
N THR A 248 -5.89 8.56 -11.36
CA THR A 248 -7.25 7.98 -11.48
C THR A 248 -7.86 8.11 -12.87
N GLY A 249 -7.50 9.15 -13.66
CA GLY A 249 -7.97 9.35 -15.05
C GLY A 249 -9.44 9.75 -15.23
N ILE A 250 -10.23 9.73 -14.17
CA ILE A 250 -11.65 10.14 -14.13
C ILE A 250 -11.91 11.03 -12.92
N LYS A 251 -13.07 11.72 -12.91
CA LYS A 251 -13.50 12.49 -11.74
C LYS A 251 -13.68 11.59 -10.52
N GLN A 252 -13.27 12.09 -9.36
CA GLN A 252 -13.28 11.29 -8.12
C GLN A 252 -14.69 10.89 -7.68
N GLU A 253 -15.71 11.70 -7.94
CA GLU A 253 -17.10 11.35 -7.66
C GLU A 253 -17.50 10.07 -8.40
N HIS A 254 -17.12 9.99 -9.69
CA HIS A 254 -17.39 8.81 -10.51
C HIS A 254 -16.55 7.61 -10.09
N ALA A 255 -15.29 7.82 -9.73
CA ALA A 255 -14.45 6.76 -9.17
C ALA A 255 -15.08 6.18 -7.89
N MET A 256 -15.59 7.02 -6.99
CA MET A 256 -16.28 6.58 -5.76
C MET A 256 -17.60 5.86 -6.04
N GLU A 257 -18.35 6.25 -7.07
CA GLU A 257 -19.54 5.52 -7.52
C GLU A 257 -19.19 4.09 -7.97
N LEU A 258 -18.13 3.95 -8.79
CA LEU A 258 -17.65 2.66 -9.24
C LEU A 258 -17.15 1.78 -8.09
N ILE A 259 -16.44 2.36 -7.13
CA ILE A 259 -16.01 1.67 -5.91
C ILE A 259 -17.22 1.15 -5.13
N ARG A 260 -18.24 1.98 -4.86
CA ARG A 260 -19.46 1.53 -4.18
C ARG A 260 -20.19 0.44 -4.96
N LYS A 261 -20.29 0.57 -6.27
CA LYS A 261 -20.95 -0.42 -7.14
C LYS A 261 -20.25 -1.79 -7.14
N ASN A 262 -18.93 -1.81 -7.04
CA ASN A 262 -18.12 -3.03 -7.10
C ASN A 262 -17.75 -3.60 -5.72
N SER A 263 -18.21 -2.98 -4.63
CA SER A 263 -17.98 -3.46 -3.28
C SER A 263 -19.05 -4.45 -2.85
N VAL A 264 -18.64 -5.51 -2.16
CA VAL A 264 -19.54 -6.44 -1.43
C VAL A 264 -19.53 -6.21 0.07
N SER A 265 -18.70 -5.26 0.57
CA SER A 265 -18.73 -4.89 1.98
C SER A 265 -20.02 -4.15 2.32
N THR A 266 -20.66 -4.57 3.39
CA THR A 266 -21.88 -3.91 3.93
C THR A 266 -21.55 -2.67 4.77
N ASP A 267 -20.28 -2.45 5.11
CA ASP A 267 -19.78 -1.29 5.86
C ASP A 267 -18.67 -0.59 5.05
N LEU A 268 -19.06 0.01 3.93
CA LEU A 268 -18.19 0.82 3.09
C LEU A 268 -18.49 2.31 3.27
N THR A 269 -17.50 3.06 3.67
CA THR A 269 -17.51 4.54 3.66
C THR A 269 -16.56 5.06 2.57
N THR A 270 -16.99 6.02 1.76
CA THR A 270 -16.15 6.70 0.77
C THR A 270 -16.05 8.19 1.08
N ARG A 271 -14.88 8.79 0.90
CA ARG A 271 -14.63 10.24 1.08
C ARG A 271 -13.73 10.77 0.00
N ILE A 272 -13.92 12.03 -0.37
CA ILE A 272 -13.04 12.81 -1.23
C ILE A 272 -12.49 13.94 -0.38
N ILE A 273 -11.18 14.17 -0.39
CA ILE A 273 -10.56 15.31 0.28
C ILE A 273 -10.44 16.45 -0.73
N PRO A 274 -11.14 17.57 -0.51
CA PRO A 274 -11.17 18.69 -1.46
C PRO A 274 -9.78 19.34 -1.59
N ASP A 275 -9.47 19.79 -2.81
CA ASP A 275 -8.20 20.39 -3.22
C ASP A 275 -6.96 19.56 -2.87
N ALA A 276 -7.09 18.29 -2.54
CA ALA A 276 -5.97 17.42 -2.27
C ALA A 276 -5.38 16.85 -3.57
N VAL A 277 -4.08 16.58 -3.54
CA VAL A 277 -3.32 15.90 -4.60
C VAL A 277 -2.94 14.48 -4.14
N HIS A 278 -2.36 13.67 -5.02
CA HIS A 278 -2.07 12.24 -4.84
C HIS A 278 -1.53 11.84 -3.45
N ASN A 279 -0.64 12.64 -2.88
CA ASN A 279 0.00 12.38 -1.58
C ASN A 279 -0.58 13.23 -0.43
N PHE A 280 -1.74 13.89 -0.63
CA PHE A 280 -2.43 14.74 0.34
C PHE A 280 -1.57 15.88 0.92
N LEU A 281 -0.55 16.34 0.20
CA LEU A 281 0.32 17.42 0.66
C LEU A 281 -0.48 18.69 0.97
N GLY A 282 -0.31 19.23 2.18
CA GLY A 282 -1.05 20.38 2.70
C GLY A 282 -2.49 20.06 3.18
N LYS A 283 -2.91 18.78 3.15
CA LYS A 283 -4.21 18.31 3.62
C LYS A 283 -4.09 17.17 4.67
N GLU A 284 -2.90 16.99 5.23
CA GLU A 284 -2.58 15.87 6.12
C GLU A 284 -3.50 15.82 7.35
N THR A 285 -3.78 16.98 7.93
CA THR A 285 -4.68 17.08 9.10
C THR A 285 -6.11 16.72 8.72
N LEU A 286 -6.65 17.29 7.63
CA LEU A 286 -8.00 16.99 7.16
C LEU A 286 -8.17 15.50 6.82
N LEU A 287 -7.19 14.91 6.15
CA LEU A 287 -7.16 13.46 5.87
C LEU A 287 -7.21 12.66 7.17
N THR A 288 -6.35 13.03 8.14
CA THR A 288 -6.26 12.30 9.40
C THR A 288 -7.55 12.43 10.21
N ASP A 289 -8.14 13.62 10.30
CA ASP A 289 -9.42 13.87 10.98
C ASP A 289 -10.56 13.06 10.35
N THR A 290 -10.60 12.99 9.00
CA THR A 290 -11.58 12.16 8.27
C THR A 290 -11.49 10.69 8.66
N ILE A 291 -10.27 10.16 8.79
CA ILE A 291 -10.04 8.77 9.22
C ILE A 291 -10.44 8.58 10.69
N ILE A 292 -10.08 9.53 11.56
CA ILE A 292 -10.40 9.52 12.99
C ILE A 292 -11.92 9.50 13.20
N GLU A 293 -12.66 10.32 12.47
CA GLU A 293 -14.14 10.33 12.53
C GLU A 293 -14.72 8.96 12.19
N TRP A 294 -14.16 8.28 11.18
CA TRP A 294 -14.61 6.96 10.79
C TRP A 294 -14.25 5.87 11.83
N LEU A 295 -13.05 5.95 12.42
CA LEU A 295 -12.59 5.01 13.45
C LEU A 295 -13.40 5.13 14.76
N GLY A 296 -14.01 6.28 15.03
CA GLY A 296 -14.83 6.55 16.22
C GLY A 296 -16.29 6.05 16.12
N ARG A 297 -16.65 5.49 14.98
CA ARG A 297 -17.99 4.87 14.76
C ARG A 297 -17.96 3.42 15.20
#